data_b7ca56f69a63339fbcd9e57d59f9c915
#
_entry.id   b7ca56f69a63339fbcd9e57d59f9c915
#
_cell.length_a   1.000
_cell.length_b   1.000
_cell.length_c   1.000
_cell.angle_alpha   90.00
_cell.angle_beta   90.00
_cell.angle_gamma   90.00
#
_symmetry.space_group_name_H-M   'P 1'
#
loop_
_entity.id
_entity.type
_entity.pdbx_description
1 polymer ?
#
loop_
_entity_poly.entity_id
_entity_poly.type
_entity_poly.pdbx_seq_one_letter_code
_entity_poly.pdbx_strand_id
1 'polypeptide(L)'
;MEYTQYIIQLNGEVVKSKLKELTEINFPLYKRLKICYNKSMERKTLTEYFEEVETTEEYNGYFCSIAEAISIVVLGSLCGLKNVSQIHQWADSERVKEFLKEKFQINHVPCYYWLLVLLKMVKTDTLNECLMKWAAQFLPKPEDRGQTTISLDGKTIRSTTGMKNMSSPLHIISAQICELGITLASETVADKSNEIPAVQRLLEKMDIEGCIVVADAMHCQQKTAEIIVDGKGDYLLDAKGNQSSLETEISEYVLDSSLRDGMDSSRTKEKNRDRIETRTAYTTDNISWLYGKEKWKNLSCIGAIKTEFEKDGKKSEEWHYYISSRKLTAKELLCHARMEWAVETMHWLLDVHYGEDYCRVENRTIQQNLNLLRKFSISLLKQYKTRASSKRAMSKIMLDCLLDPRYLCAVLEN
;
A
#
# COMPACT_ATOMS: atom_id res chain seq x y z
N MET A 1 -8.72 -34.42 13.45
CA MET A 1 -9.26 -34.06 12.11
C MET A 1 -10.44 -33.08 12.17
N GLU A 2 -11.28 -33.09 13.20
CA GLU A 2 -12.44 -32.19 13.34
C GLU A 2 -12.05 -30.70 13.64
N TYR A 3 -11.00 -30.47 14.42
CA TYR A 3 -10.58 -29.09 14.74
C TYR A 3 -10.07 -28.31 13.55
N THR A 4 -9.45 -28.96 12.57
CA THR A 4 -8.93 -28.31 11.36
C THR A 4 -10.05 -27.92 10.39
N GLN A 5 -11.13 -28.68 10.34
CA GLN A 5 -12.33 -28.35 9.55
C GLN A 5 -13.09 -27.15 10.16
N TYR A 6 -13.16 -27.07 11.49
CA TYR A 6 -13.83 -25.96 12.17
C TYR A 6 -13.12 -24.61 11.97
N ILE A 7 -11.78 -24.59 11.97
CA ILE A 7 -10.99 -23.39 11.70
C ILE A 7 -11.11 -22.96 10.24
N ILE A 8 -11.21 -23.88 9.30
CA ILE A 8 -11.40 -23.57 7.87
C ILE A 8 -12.80 -23.01 7.62
N GLN A 9 -13.81 -23.48 8.33
CA GLN A 9 -15.19 -23.01 8.20
C GLN A 9 -15.38 -21.62 8.81
N LEU A 10 -14.77 -21.34 9.97
CA LEU A 10 -14.77 -20.01 10.61
C LEU A 10 -14.03 -18.94 9.77
N ASN A 11 -12.88 -19.29 9.16
CA ASN A 11 -12.15 -18.38 8.28
C ASN A 11 -12.91 -18.09 6.96
N GLY A 12 -13.68 -19.03 6.46
CA GLY A 12 -14.48 -18.87 5.26
C GLY A 12 -15.68 -17.94 5.44
N GLU A 13 -16.33 -17.94 6.60
CA GLU A 13 -17.48 -17.08 6.90
C GLU A 13 -17.07 -15.64 7.24
N VAL A 14 -15.98 -15.46 7.97
CA VAL A 14 -15.44 -14.12 8.30
C VAL A 14 -14.96 -13.36 7.06
N VAL A 15 -14.37 -14.09 6.10
CA VAL A 15 -14.00 -13.50 4.79
C VAL A 15 -15.24 -13.21 3.96
N LYS A 16 -16.29 -14.04 4.04
CA LYS A 16 -17.56 -13.80 3.34
C LYS A 16 -18.30 -12.58 3.88
N SER A 17 -18.30 -12.32 5.19
CA SER A 17 -18.95 -11.13 5.77
C SER A 17 -18.22 -9.86 5.35
N LYS A 18 -16.88 -9.81 5.42
CA LYS A 18 -16.10 -8.64 4.97
C LYS A 18 -16.19 -8.36 3.48
N LEU A 19 -16.27 -9.41 2.64
CA LEU A 19 -16.46 -9.25 1.20
C LEU A 19 -17.89 -8.86 0.85
N LYS A 20 -18.90 -9.32 1.62
CA LYS A 20 -20.29 -8.93 1.44
C LYS A 20 -20.51 -7.46 1.83
N GLU A 21 -19.87 -6.99 2.90
CA GLU A 21 -19.90 -5.59 3.33
C GLU A 21 -19.21 -4.65 2.33
N LEU A 22 -18.10 -5.08 1.69
CA LEU A 22 -17.47 -4.33 0.60
C LEU A 22 -18.32 -4.30 -0.68
N THR A 23 -19.23 -5.27 -0.87
CA THR A 23 -20.15 -5.33 -2.02
C THR A 23 -21.49 -4.67 -1.74
N GLU A 24 -21.91 -4.52 -0.48
CA GLU A 24 -23.16 -3.83 -0.06
C GLU A 24 -22.96 -2.33 0.13
N ILE A 25 -21.74 -1.85 0.35
CA ILE A 25 -21.40 -0.45 0.06
C ILE A 25 -21.44 -0.36 -1.47
N ASN A 26 -22.58 0.11 -1.96
CA ASN A 26 -22.87 0.33 -3.38
C ASN A 26 -21.84 1.30 -3.95
N PHE A 27 -20.63 0.83 -4.23
CA PHE A 27 -19.62 1.55 -4.97
C PHE A 27 -20.01 1.49 -6.46
N PRO A 28 -20.55 2.57 -7.01
CA PRO A 28 -20.79 2.62 -8.46
C PRO A 28 -19.49 2.44 -9.24
N LEU A 29 -18.33 2.69 -8.59
CA LEU A 29 -17.00 2.56 -9.16
C LEU A 29 -16.56 1.12 -9.46
N TYR A 30 -16.91 0.13 -8.64
CA TYR A 30 -16.53 -1.26 -8.95
C TYR A 30 -17.15 -1.80 -10.24
N LYS A 31 -18.31 -1.23 -10.66
CA LYS A 31 -18.94 -1.53 -11.96
C LYS A 31 -18.44 -0.62 -13.09
N ARG A 32 -17.85 0.55 -12.79
CA ARG A 32 -17.31 1.50 -13.78
C ARG A 32 -15.81 1.41 -13.99
N LEU A 33 -15.05 0.81 -13.07
CA LEU A 33 -13.68 0.38 -13.32
C LEU A 33 -13.66 -0.88 -14.21
N LYS A 34 -14.35 -0.85 -15.34
CA LYS A 34 -13.76 -1.34 -16.56
C LYS A 34 -12.58 -0.41 -16.77
N ILE A 35 -11.45 -0.76 -16.14
CA ILE A 35 -10.16 -0.17 -16.43
C ILE A 35 -10.12 -0.09 -17.94
N CYS A 36 -10.12 1.13 -18.46
CA CYS A 36 -9.77 1.36 -19.84
C CYS A 36 -8.30 0.99 -19.98
N TYR A 37 -8.04 -0.32 -20.09
CA TYR A 37 -6.77 -0.80 -20.56
C TYR A 37 -6.52 -0.08 -21.88
N ASN A 38 -5.53 0.81 -21.87
CA ASN A 38 -5.07 1.44 -23.08
C ASN A 38 -4.52 0.31 -23.96
N LYS A 39 -5.32 -0.11 -24.92
CA LYS A 39 -5.10 -1.26 -25.84
C LYS A 39 -3.87 -1.09 -26.74
N SER A 40 -3.10 0.00 -26.58
CA SER A 40 -2.00 0.39 -27.48
C SER A 40 -0.59 0.32 -26.86
N MET A 41 -0.43 -0.19 -25.61
CA MET A 41 0.93 -0.39 -25.08
C MET A 41 1.49 -1.73 -25.54
N GLU A 42 2.65 -1.72 -26.17
CA GLU A 42 3.47 -2.91 -26.38
C GLU A 42 3.64 -3.62 -25.03
N ARG A 43 3.28 -4.91 -24.98
CA ARG A 43 3.40 -5.72 -23.75
C ARG A 43 4.86 -5.98 -23.49
N LYS A 44 5.44 -5.23 -22.56
CA LYS A 44 6.78 -5.51 -22.06
C LYS A 44 6.78 -6.81 -21.27
N THR A 45 7.77 -7.65 -21.49
CA THR A 45 8.06 -8.81 -20.65
C THR A 45 8.51 -8.35 -19.26
N LEU A 46 8.50 -9.25 -18.28
CA LEU A 46 8.95 -8.91 -16.92
C LEU A 46 10.41 -8.41 -16.90
N THR A 47 11.28 -9.01 -17.71
CA THR A 47 12.69 -8.60 -17.85
C THR A 47 12.82 -7.21 -18.48
N GLU A 48 12.08 -6.93 -19.55
CA GLU A 48 12.08 -5.62 -20.21
C GLU A 48 11.65 -4.47 -19.29
N TYR A 49 10.82 -4.74 -18.28
CA TYR A 49 10.46 -3.74 -17.27
C TYR A 49 11.65 -3.28 -16.43
N PHE A 50 12.64 -4.15 -16.22
CA PHE A 50 13.77 -3.88 -15.35
C PHE A 50 15.06 -3.54 -16.10
N GLU A 51 15.04 -3.39 -17.43
CA GLU A 51 16.22 -3.01 -18.24
C GLU A 51 16.75 -1.62 -17.89
N GLU A 52 15.88 -0.69 -17.45
CA GLU A 52 16.27 0.66 -17.05
C GLU A 52 16.88 0.73 -15.63
N VAL A 53 16.91 -0.38 -14.89
CA VAL A 53 17.45 -0.41 -13.53
C VAL A 53 18.97 -0.37 -13.56
N GLU A 54 19.54 0.64 -12.95
CA GLU A 54 20.98 0.87 -12.91
C GLU A 54 21.66 0.12 -11.77
N THR A 55 22.98 -0.03 -11.90
CA THR A 55 23.86 -0.62 -10.89
C THR A 55 24.79 0.40 -10.27
N THR A 56 25.26 0.12 -9.04
CA THR A 56 26.24 0.96 -8.34
C THR A 56 27.66 0.83 -8.89
N GLU A 57 27.93 -0.24 -9.65
CA GLU A 57 29.21 -0.57 -10.27
C GLU A 57 28.97 -1.00 -11.72
N GLU A 58 29.97 -0.86 -12.58
CA GLU A 58 29.87 -1.37 -13.95
C GLU A 58 29.70 -2.89 -13.96
N TYR A 59 28.67 -3.36 -14.66
CA TYR A 59 28.36 -4.78 -14.79
C TYR A 59 27.93 -5.11 -16.23
N ASN A 60 28.63 -6.03 -16.87
CA ASN A 60 28.40 -6.37 -18.28
C ASN A 60 27.23 -7.34 -18.50
N GLY A 61 26.67 -7.93 -17.45
CA GLY A 61 25.51 -8.83 -17.55
C GLY A 61 25.76 -10.15 -18.28
N TYR A 62 27.00 -10.51 -18.57
CA TYR A 62 27.35 -11.65 -19.45
C TYR A 62 26.73 -12.99 -19.04
N PHE A 63 26.68 -13.29 -17.74
CA PHE A 63 26.12 -14.54 -17.25
C PHE A 63 24.64 -14.44 -16.88
N CYS A 64 24.24 -13.34 -16.27
CA CYS A 64 22.88 -13.06 -15.83
C CYS A 64 22.75 -11.53 -15.68
N SER A 65 21.85 -10.91 -16.41
CA SER A 65 21.64 -9.47 -16.31
C SER A 65 20.97 -9.09 -14.98
N ILE A 66 21.02 -7.82 -14.62
CA ILE A 66 20.29 -7.28 -13.44
C ILE A 66 18.80 -7.50 -13.61
N ALA A 67 18.25 -7.26 -14.79
CA ALA A 67 16.84 -7.46 -15.08
C ALA A 67 16.42 -8.93 -14.91
N GLU A 68 17.25 -9.88 -15.35
CA GLU A 68 17.01 -11.32 -15.13
C GLU A 68 17.05 -11.68 -13.64
N ALA A 69 18.05 -11.18 -12.90
CA ALA A 69 18.17 -11.43 -11.46
C ALA A 69 16.96 -10.89 -10.68
N ILE A 70 16.52 -9.66 -10.97
CA ILE A 70 15.30 -9.06 -10.39
C ILE A 70 14.08 -9.90 -10.74
N SER A 71 13.95 -10.31 -12.00
CA SER A 71 12.83 -11.14 -12.48
C SER A 71 12.74 -12.47 -11.75
N ILE A 72 13.89 -13.17 -11.54
CA ILE A 72 13.95 -14.39 -10.73
C ILE A 72 13.42 -14.16 -9.32
N VAL A 73 13.80 -13.05 -8.67
CA VAL A 73 13.35 -12.71 -7.32
C VAL A 73 11.84 -12.40 -7.28
N VAL A 74 11.32 -11.68 -8.26
CA VAL A 74 9.88 -11.41 -8.39
C VAL A 74 9.11 -12.70 -8.59
N LEU A 75 9.52 -13.56 -9.53
CA LEU A 75 8.86 -14.84 -9.81
C LEU A 75 8.84 -15.75 -8.58
N GLY A 76 9.96 -15.87 -7.87
CA GLY A 76 10.03 -16.62 -6.62
C GLY A 76 9.15 -16.00 -5.51
N SER A 77 9.05 -14.68 -5.46
CA SER A 77 8.16 -13.97 -4.53
C SER A 77 6.68 -14.22 -4.86
N LEU A 78 6.30 -14.26 -6.13
CA LEU A 78 4.94 -14.64 -6.57
C LEU A 78 4.58 -16.08 -6.17
N CYS A 79 5.57 -16.96 -6.05
CA CYS A 79 5.42 -18.31 -5.51
C CYS A 79 5.35 -18.38 -3.97
N GLY A 80 5.43 -17.22 -3.27
CA GLY A 80 5.40 -17.16 -1.81
C GLY A 80 6.70 -17.59 -1.13
N LEU A 81 7.82 -17.64 -1.85
CA LEU A 81 9.13 -17.96 -1.29
C LEU A 81 9.65 -16.76 -0.48
N LYS A 82 10.11 -17.03 0.76
CA LYS A 82 10.33 -15.99 1.76
C LYS A 82 11.72 -15.35 1.71
N ASN A 83 12.69 -16.08 1.23
CA ASN A 83 14.10 -15.64 1.26
C ASN A 83 14.84 -16.04 -0.03
N VAL A 84 15.97 -15.35 -0.26
CA VAL A 84 16.76 -15.52 -1.48
C VAL A 84 17.28 -16.96 -1.66
N SER A 85 17.54 -17.69 -0.56
CA SER A 85 17.95 -19.10 -0.62
C SER A 85 16.85 -20.00 -1.17
N GLN A 86 15.61 -19.83 -0.71
CA GLN A 86 14.45 -20.57 -1.25
C GLN A 86 14.20 -20.21 -2.71
N ILE A 87 14.31 -18.93 -3.07
CA ILE A 87 14.14 -18.44 -4.44
C ILE A 87 15.21 -19.09 -5.35
N HIS A 88 16.48 -19.08 -4.93
CA HIS A 88 17.55 -19.71 -5.65
C HIS A 88 17.30 -21.22 -5.83
N GLN A 89 17.00 -21.95 -4.75
CA GLN A 89 16.75 -23.38 -4.80
C GLN A 89 15.60 -23.74 -5.76
N TRP A 90 14.54 -22.94 -5.77
CA TRP A 90 13.42 -23.09 -6.69
C TRP A 90 13.84 -22.82 -8.13
N ALA A 91 14.54 -21.69 -8.39
CA ALA A 91 14.97 -21.29 -9.72
C ALA A 91 16.01 -22.23 -10.31
N ASP A 92 16.87 -22.84 -9.48
CA ASP A 92 17.92 -23.77 -9.89
C ASP A 92 17.41 -25.19 -10.22
N SER A 93 16.14 -25.50 -9.96
CA SER A 93 15.55 -26.78 -10.34
C SER A 93 15.38 -26.90 -11.85
N GLU A 94 15.66 -28.08 -12.44
CA GLU A 94 15.65 -28.29 -13.88
C GLU A 94 14.34 -27.84 -14.55
N ARG A 95 13.20 -28.21 -13.97
CA ARG A 95 11.88 -27.81 -14.48
C ARG A 95 11.69 -26.29 -14.52
N VAL A 96 12.20 -25.58 -13.52
CA VAL A 96 12.07 -24.12 -13.44
C VAL A 96 13.06 -23.45 -14.37
N LYS A 97 14.29 -23.97 -14.52
CA LYS A 97 15.25 -23.49 -15.53
C LYS A 97 14.68 -23.53 -16.94
N GLU A 98 14.06 -24.66 -17.32
CA GLU A 98 13.39 -24.79 -18.62
C GLU A 98 12.29 -23.74 -18.77
N PHE A 99 11.44 -23.58 -17.75
CA PHE A 99 10.37 -22.57 -17.74
C PHE A 99 10.90 -21.14 -17.84
N LEU A 100 11.95 -20.80 -17.08
CA LEU A 100 12.58 -19.48 -17.11
C LEU A 100 13.17 -19.17 -18.49
N LYS A 101 13.82 -20.18 -19.10
CA LYS A 101 14.38 -20.07 -20.45
C LYS A 101 13.29 -19.87 -21.51
N GLU A 102 12.25 -20.70 -21.48
CA GLU A 102 11.19 -20.67 -22.50
C GLU A 102 10.30 -19.42 -22.42
N LYS A 103 9.97 -18.96 -21.22
CA LYS A 103 8.97 -17.89 -21.02
C LYS A 103 9.57 -16.53 -20.80
N PHE A 104 10.77 -16.45 -20.24
CA PHE A 104 11.41 -15.18 -19.87
C PHE A 104 12.78 -14.98 -20.51
N GLN A 105 13.24 -15.94 -21.31
CA GLN A 105 14.56 -15.92 -21.98
C GLN A 105 15.73 -15.85 -20.98
N ILE A 106 15.51 -16.25 -19.73
CA ILE A 106 16.54 -16.32 -18.69
C ILE A 106 17.29 -17.64 -18.88
N ASN A 107 18.49 -17.55 -19.45
CA ASN A 107 19.27 -18.72 -19.81
C ASN A 107 20.10 -19.29 -18.66
N HIS A 108 20.44 -18.45 -17.67
CA HIS A 108 21.29 -18.83 -16.56
C HIS A 108 20.70 -18.37 -15.22
N VAL A 109 20.67 -19.27 -14.26
CA VAL A 109 20.33 -18.96 -12.87
C VAL A 109 21.62 -18.75 -12.11
N PRO A 110 21.88 -17.53 -11.56
CA PRO A 110 23.09 -17.27 -10.79
C PRO A 110 23.08 -18.08 -9.49
N CYS A 111 24.25 -18.50 -9.00
CA CYS A 111 24.32 -19.14 -7.69
C CYS A 111 23.84 -18.19 -6.57
N TYR A 112 23.49 -18.76 -5.43
CA TYR A 112 22.94 -18.00 -4.29
C TYR A 112 23.76 -16.76 -3.92
N TYR A 113 25.09 -16.91 -3.79
CA TYR A 113 25.96 -15.78 -3.44
C TYR A 113 25.99 -14.72 -4.52
N TRP A 114 26.02 -15.13 -5.78
CA TRP A 114 26.02 -14.20 -6.90
C TRP A 114 24.68 -13.45 -7.02
N LEU A 115 23.57 -14.13 -6.75
CA LEU A 115 22.25 -13.47 -6.71
C LEU A 115 22.21 -12.39 -5.62
N LEU A 116 22.81 -12.62 -4.45
CA LEU A 116 22.94 -11.59 -3.42
C LEU A 116 23.84 -10.43 -3.86
N VAL A 117 24.94 -10.70 -4.57
CA VAL A 117 25.82 -9.66 -5.11
C VAL A 117 25.05 -8.80 -6.12
N LEU A 118 24.33 -9.41 -7.05
CA LEU A 118 23.52 -8.69 -8.03
C LEU A 118 22.47 -7.80 -7.34
N LEU A 119 21.73 -8.34 -6.36
CA LEU A 119 20.76 -7.55 -5.58
C LEU A 119 21.41 -6.38 -4.80
N LYS A 120 22.66 -6.53 -4.36
CA LYS A 120 23.42 -5.45 -3.70
C LYS A 120 23.83 -4.37 -4.69
N MET A 121 24.14 -4.73 -5.92
CA MET A 121 24.55 -3.80 -6.98
C MET A 121 23.38 -2.96 -7.52
N VAL A 122 22.14 -3.42 -7.39
CA VAL A 122 20.94 -2.68 -7.82
C VAL A 122 20.85 -1.34 -7.10
N LYS A 123 20.80 -0.23 -7.85
CA LYS A 123 20.48 1.09 -7.33
C LYS A 123 19.00 1.12 -6.92
N THR A 124 18.75 1.27 -5.62
CA THR A 124 17.38 1.25 -5.05
C THR A 124 16.49 2.34 -5.66
N ASP A 125 17.04 3.52 -5.95
CA ASP A 125 16.27 4.64 -6.50
C ASP A 125 15.77 4.34 -7.91
N THR A 126 16.62 3.82 -8.80
CA THR A 126 16.21 3.48 -10.18
C THR A 126 15.23 2.29 -10.20
N LEU A 127 15.40 1.32 -9.30
CA LEU A 127 14.40 0.25 -9.10
C LEU A 127 13.06 0.82 -8.65
N ASN A 128 13.05 1.71 -7.66
CA ASN A 128 11.83 2.35 -7.18
C ASN A 128 11.14 3.18 -8.28
N GLU A 129 11.91 3.96 -9.06
CA GLU A 129 11.38 4.72 -10.21
C GLU A 129 10.74 3.80 -11.26
N CYS A 130 11.37 2.67 -11.56
CA CYS A 130 10.82 1.67 -12.48
C CYS A 130 9.45 1.15 -11.97
N LEU A 131 9.36 0.81 -10.68
CA LEU A 131 8.12 0.34 -10.06
C LEU A 131 7.06 1.45 -9.98
N MET A 132 7.45 2.70 -9.74
CA MET A 132 6.55 3.85 -9.77
C MET A 132 5.95 4.05 -11.17
N LYS A 133 6.76 3.99 -12.24
CA LYS A 133 6.31 4.06 -13.63
C LYS A 133 5.28 2.95 -13.93
N TRP A 134 5.54 1.72 -13.42
CA TRP A 134 4.59 0.62 -13.57
C TRP A 134 3.28 0.89 -12.81
N ALA A 135 3.35 1.33 -11.57
CA ALA A 135 2.17 1.59 -10.73
C ALA A 135 1.31 2.75 -11.25
N ALA A 136 1.94 3.79 -11.81
CA ALA A 136 1.26 4.94 -12.38
C ALA A 136 0.34 4.59 -13.56
N GLN A 137 0.59 3.48 -14.27
CA GLN A 137 -0.28 3.00 -15.36
C GLN A 137 -1.68 2.59 -14.89
N PHE A 138 -1.83 2.31 -13.59
CA PHE A 138 -3.11 1.93 -12.99
C PHE A 138 -3.90 3.12 -12.42
N LEU A 139 -3.29 4.29 -12.39
CA LEU A 139 -4.02 5.50 -12.03
C LEU A 139 -5.01 5.86 -13.15
N PRO A 140 -6.26 6.18 -12.81
CA PRO A 140 -7.18 6.76 -13.79
C PRO A 140 -6.61 8.06 -14.37
N LYS A 141 -7.25 8.60 -15.40
CA LYS A 141 -6.93 9.95 -15.87
C LYS A 141 -7.21 10.97 -14.75
N PRO A 142 -6.46 12.09 -14.67
CA PRO A 142 -6.61 13.06 -13.59
C PRO A 142 -8.07 13.48 -13.31
N GLU A 143 -8.86 13.71 -14.35
CA GLU A 143 -10.28 14.08 -14.27
C GLU A 143 -11.17 13.01 -13.63
N ASP A 144 -10.75 11.74 -13.64
CA ASP A 144 -11.49 10.58 -13.10
C ASP A 144 -10.98 10.13 -11.72
N ARG A 145 -9.93 10.77 -11.18
CA ARG A 145 -9.28 10.36 -9.91
C ARG A 145 -9.98 10.84 -8.64
N GLY A 146 -11.07 11.57 -8.75
CA GLY A 146 -11.73 12.18 -7.60
C GLY A 146 -12.13 11.22 -6.47
N GLN A 147 -12.14 9.93 -6.70
CA GLN A 147 -12.37 8.88 -5.71
C GLN A 147 -11.14 8.00 -5.46
N THR A 148 -9.98 8.37 -6.02
CA THR A 148 -8.73 7.63 -5.80
C THR A 148 -8.06 8.13 -4.52
N THR A 149 -7.85 7.20 -3.59
CA THR A 149 -7.19 7.48 -2.32
C THR A 149 -5.76 6.95 -2.34
N ILE A 150 -4.81 7.80 -1.95
CA ILE A 150 -3.42 7.41 -1.72
C ILE A 150 -3.18 7.46 -0.21
N SER A 151 -2.90 6.32 0.42
CA SER A 151 -2.51 6.26 1.82
C SER A 151 -1.00 6.22 1.98
N LEU A 152 -0.50 6.92 3.00
CA LEU A 152 0.90 7.00 3.37
C LEU A 152 1.10 6.43 4.76
N ASP A 153 2.08 5.53 4.93
CA ASP A 153 2.47 5.01 6.23
C ASP A 153 3.92 4.51 6.23
N GLY A 154 4.54 4.56 7.39
CA GLY A 154 5.91 4.13 7.60
C GLY A 154 6.00 2.81 8.37
N LYS A 155 6.85 1.89 7.88
CA LYS A 155 7.14 0.63 8.55
C LYS A 155 8.62 0.49 8.88
N THR A 156 8.92 0.16 10.15
CA THR A 156 10.26 -0.28 10.56
C THR A 156 10.39 -1.79 10.34
N ILE A 157 11.38 -2.21 9.56
CA ILE A 157 11.70 -3.63 9.38
C ILE A 157 12.45 -4.12 10.61
N ARG A 158 11.77 -4.87 11.47
CA ARG A 158 12.28 -5.28 12.81
C ARG A 158 13.53 -6.14 12.73
N SER A 159 13.66 -6.98 11.70
CA SER A 159 14.85 -7.81 11.50
C SER A 159 16.15 -7.02 11.35
N THR A 160 16.06 -5.72 11.04
CA THR A 160 17.24 -4.85 10.90
C THR A 160 17.67 -4.19 12.21
N THR A 161 16.88 -4.35 13.27
CA THR A 161 17.19 -3.78 14.59
C THR A 161 18.36 -4.52 15.23
N GLY A 162 19.43 -3.79 15.59
CA GLY A 162 20.62 -4.36 16.23
C GLY A 162 21.56 -5.12 15.30
N MET A 163 21.36 -5.08 13.99
CA MET A 163 22.33 -5.63 13.03
C MET A 163 23.64 -4.84 13.07
N LYS A 164 24.78 -5.55 13.20
CA LYS A 164 26.11 -4.94 13.35
C LYS A 164 26.50 -3.97 12.22
N ASN A 165 25.97 -4.20 11.04
CA ASN A 165 26.30 -3.43 9.83
C ASN A 165 25.27 -2.32 9.53
N MET A 166 24.35 -2.04 10.45
CA MET A 166 23.34 -0.99 10.30
C MET A 166 23.36 -0.05 11.51
N SER A 167 23.60 1.23 11.27
CA SER A 167 23.60 2.26 12.30
C SER A 167 22.21 2.53 12.89
N SER A 168 21.16 2.28 12.11
CA SER A 168 19.75 2.41 12.51
C SER A 168 18.90 1.35 11.81
N PRO A 169 17.77 0.93 12.42
CA PRO A 169 16.80 0.05 11.75
C PRO A 169 16.34 0.65 10.44
N LEU A 170 16.06 -0.21 9.47
CA LEU A 170 15.51 0.21 8.18
C LEU A 170 14.05 0.61 8.36
N HIS A 171 13.76 1.89 8.15
CA HIS A 171 12.41 2.44 8.15
C HIS A 171 12.04 2.88 6.73
N ILE A 172 10.89 2.42 6.23
CA ILE A 172 10.46 2.65 4.85
C ILE A 172 9.04 3.19 4.86
N ILE A 173 8.85 4.34 4.23
CA ILE A 173 7.55 4.93 3.93
C ILE A 173 7.02 4.30 2.66
N SER A 174 5.72 4.07 2.62
CA SER A 174 5.01 3.53 1.45
C SER A 174 3.82 4.38 1.12
N ALA A 175 3.64 4.65 -0.18
CA ALA A 175 2.42 5.21 -0.73
C ALA A 175 1.65 4.11 -1.46
N GLN A 176 0.36 3.98 -1.18
CA GLN A 176 -0.49 2.95 -1.77
C GLN A 176 -1.75 3.53 -2.40
N ILE A 177 -2.06 3.11 -3.63
CA ILE A 177 -3.37 3.31 -4.25
C ILE A 177 -4.34 2.33 -3.57
N CYS A 178 -5.19 2.86 -2.68
CA CYS A 178 -5.96 2.04 -1.75
C CYS A 178 -6.97 1.12 -2.43
N GLU A 179 -7.71 1.63 -3.40
CA GLU A 179 -8.76 0.92 -4.14
C GLU A 179 -8.20 -0.28 -4.90
N LEU A 180 -6.97 -0.17 -5.37
CA LEU A 180 -6.28 -1.20 -6.14
C LEU A 180 -5.35 -2.07 -5.28
N GLY A 181 -4.95 -1.54 -4.13
CA GLY A 181 -3.95 -2.15 -3.26
C GLY A 181 -2.56 -2.25 -3.92
N ILE A 182 -2.26 -1.31 -4.82
CA ILE A 182 -0.97 -1.20 -5.51
C ILE A 182 -0.07 -0.24 -4.74
N THR A 183 1.17 -0.65 -4.46
CA THR A 183 2.18 0.29 -3.95
C THR A 183 2.61 1.21 -5.09
N LEU A 184 2.34 2.51 -4.93
CA LEU A 184 2.69 3.54 -5.91
C LEU A 184 4.15 3.93 -5.81
N ALA A 185 4.65 4.11 -4.59
CA ALA A 185 6.02 4.55 -4.35
C ALA A 185 6.51 4.13 -2.96
N SER A 186 7.81 4.15 -2.74
CA SER A 186 8.42 3.97 -1.43
C SER A 186 9.63 4.88 -1.25
N GLU A 187 9.88 5.30 0.00
CA GLU A 187 11.04 6.13 0.36
C GLU A 187 11.67 5.55 1.62
N THR A 188 12.98 5.40 1.61
CA THR A 188 13.71 4.95 2.81
C THR A 188 14.07 6.15 3.68
N VAL A 189 13.79 6.03 4.95
CA VAL A 189 14.15 7.03 5.95
C VAL A 189 15.53 6.71 6.52
N ALA A 190 16.41 7.71 6.55
CA ALA A 190 17.75 7.54 7.08
C ALA A 190 17.73 7.32 8.61
N ASP A 191 16.82 8.02 9.30
CA ASP A 191 16.53 7.91 10.71
C ASP A 191 15.03 8.14 10.94
N LYS A 192 14.41 7.46 11.91
CA LYS A 192 12.98 7.57 12.22
C LYS A 192 12.55 9.02 12.50
N SER A 193 13.41 9.85 13.03
CA SER A 193 13.18 11.29 13.24
C SER A 193 12.95 12.09 11.94
N ASN A 194 13.27 11.51 10.78
CA ASN A 194 13.16 12.14 9.46
C ASN A 194 11.96 11.65 8.64
N GLU A 195 10.95 11.08 9.28
CA GLU A 195 9.79 10.51 8.58
C GLU A 195 8.98 11.58 7.85
N ILE A 196 8.69 12.72 8.50
CA ILE A 196 7.96 13.83 7.88
C ILE A 196 8.65 14.36 6.62
N PRO A 197 9.96 14.72 6.63
CA PRO A 197 10.66 15.11 5.42
C PRO A 197 10.69 14.03 4.32
N ALA A 198 10.72 12.76 4.70
CA ALA A 198 10.71 11.66 3.72
C ALA A 198 9.36 11.54 3.03
N VAL A 199 8.24 11.67 3.76
CA VAL A 199 6.89 11.74 3.17
C VAL A 199 6.78 12.92 2.19
N GLN A 200 7.31 14.09 2.57
CA GLN A 200 7.29 15.27 1.71
C GLN A 200 8.05 15.04 0.40
N ARG A 201 9.27 14.49 0.47
CA ARG A 201 10.05 14.12 -0.74
C ARG A 201 9.35 13.06 -1.60
N LEU A 202 8.67 12.10 -0.96
CA LEU A 202 7.92 11.07 -1.67
C LEU A 202 6.74 11.67 -2.44
N LEU A 203 5.99 12.58 -1.81
CA LEU A 203 4.87 13.30 -2.43
C LEU A 203 5.31 14.13 -3.63
N GLU A 204 6.48 14.81 -3.55
CA GLU A 204 7.04 15.60 -4.66
C GLU A 204 7.40 14.75 -5.89
N LYS A 205 7.67 13.46 -5.71
CA LYS A 205 8.03 12.53 -6.79
C LYS A 205 6.82 11.85 -7.46
N MET A 206 5.65 11.87 -6.80
CA MET A 206 4.47 11.13 -7.26
C MET A 206 3.52 11.98 -8.09
N ASP A 207 2.86 11.37 -9.06
CA ASP A 207 1.68 11.94 -9.71
C ASP A 207 0.44 11.71 -8.82
N ILE A 208 0.07 12.76 -8.08
CA ILE A 208 -1.08 12.75 -7.16
C ILE A 208 -2.23 13.64 -7.66
N GLU A 209 -2.13 14.18 -8.89
CA GLU A 209 -3.14 15.06 -9.46
C GLU A 209 -4.53 14.42 -9.41
N GLY A 210 -5.51 15.11 -8.80
CA GLY A 210 -6.89 14.67 -8.64
C GLY A 210 -7.13 13.60 -7.57
N CYS A 211 -6.09 13.04 -6.94
CA CYS A 211 -6.22 12.06 -5.87
C CYS A 211 -6.46 12.72 -4.51
N ILE A 212 -7.00 11.95 -3.55
CA ILE A 212 -7.06 12.31 -2.13
C ILE A 212 -5.93 11.59 -1.40
N VAL A 213 -5.04 12.34 -0.76
CA VAL A 213 -3.95 11.79 0.07
C VAL A 213 -4.42 11.72 1.52
N VAL A 214 -4.35 10.54 2.11
CA VAL A 214 -4.62 10.29 3.54
C VAL A 214 -3.34 9.86 4.25
N ALA A 215 -3.13 10.34 5.44
CA ALA A 215 -1.96 9.99 6.24
C ALA A 215 -2.25 10.17 7.73
N ASP A 216 -1.51 9.43 8.57
CA ASP A 216 -1.55 9.51 10.03
C ASP A 216 -1.35 10.96 10.53
N ALA A 217 -1.87 11.22 11.71
CA ALA A 217 -1.79 12.51 12.40
C ALA A 217 -0.38 13.11 12.43
N MET A 218 0.68 12.31 12.53
CA MET A 218 2.07 12.80 12.48
C MET A 218 2.36 13.60 11.20
N HIS A 219 1.72 13.25 10.09
CA HIS A 219 1.85 13.89 8.79
C HIS A 219 0.90 15.07 8.58
N CYS A 220 0.04 15.38 9.55
CA CYS A 220 -0.77 16.59 9.56
C CYS A 220 0.13 17.82 9.81
N GLN A 221 0.78 18.27 8.74
CA GLN A 221 1.74 19.38 8.71
C GLN A 221 1.36 20.35 7.59
N GLN A 222 1.49 21.66 7.85
CA GLN A 222 1.17 22.70 6.87
C GLN A 222 1.97 22.52 5.57
N LYS A 223 3.26 22.17 5.69
CA LYS A 223 4.13 21.93 4.52
C LYS A 223 3.70 20.70 3.73
N THR A 224 3.24 19.64 4.39
CA THR A 224 2.69 18.44 3.73
C THR A 224 1.42 18.78 2.96
N ALA A 225 0.51 19.54 3.58
CA ALA A 225 -0.71 20.02 2.93
C ALA A 225 -0.40 20.90 1.70
N GLU A 226 0.60 21.79 1.82
CA GLU A 226 1.06 22.64 0.71
C GLU A 226 1.57 21.78 -0.47
N ILE A 227 2.44 20.81 -0.23
CA ILE A 227 3.00 19.94 -1.28
C ILE A 227 1.90 19.14 -1.98
N ILE A 228 0.93 18.61 -1.24
CA ILE A 228 -0.20 17.87 -1.82
C ILE A 228 -1.01 18.77 -2.76
N VAL A 229 -1.34 19.99 -2.31
CA VAL A 229 -2.12 20.93 -3.13
C VAL A 229 -1.32 21.44 -4.33
N ASP A 230 -0.01 21.66 -4.19
CA ASP A 230 0.86 22.05 -5.30
C ASP A 230 0.98 20.95 -6.36
N GLY A 231 0.94 19.69 -5.93
CA GLY A 231 0.82 18.51 -6.78
C GLY A 231 -0.60 18.30 -7.35
N LYS A 232 -1.51 19.28 -7.18
CA LYS A 232 -2.92 19.24 -7.63
C LYS A 232 -3.73 18.07 -7.04
N GLY A 233 -3.29 17.52 -5.93
CA GLY A 233 -4.03 16.57 -5.11
C GLY A 233 -4.84 17.27 -4.03
N ASP A 234 -5.66 16.51 -3.34
CA ASP A 234 -6.35 16.93 -2.14
C ASP A 234 -5.84 16.15 -0.92
N TYR A 235 -5.90 16.76 0.24
CA TYR A 235 -5.55 16.08 1.47
C TYR A 235 -6.79 15.80 2.33
N LEU A 236 -6.70 14.71 3.10
CA LEU A 236 -7.53 14.40 4.26
C LEU A 236 -6.59 13.98 5.39
N LEU A 237 -6.35 14.86 6.35
CA LEU A 237 -5.36 14.67 7.40
C LEU A 237 -6.04 14.61 8.78
N ASP A 238 -5.61 13.64 9.61
CA ASP A 238 -6.09 13.49 10.99
C ASP A 238 -5.43 14.54 11.90
N ALA A 239 -6.23 15.34 12.58
CA ALA A 239 -5.79 16.37 13.51
C ALA A 239 -5.84 15.83 14.95
N LYS A 240 -4.67 15.63 15.53
CA LYS A 240 -4.48 15.15 16.91
C LYS A 240 -3.52 16.06 17.69
N GLY A 241 -3.04 15.63 18.82
CA GLY A 241 -2.21 16.35 19.76
C GLY A 241 -0.99 17.10 19.17
N ASN A 242 -0.47 16.69 17.99
CA ASN A 242 0.55 17.44 17.26
C ASN A 242 0.04 18.77 16.68
N GLN A 243 -1.28 18.91 16.54
CA GLN A 243 -2.01 20.11 16.12
C GLN A 243 -3.09 20.44 17.16
N SER A 244 -2.68 20.57 18.43
CA SER A 244 -3.59 20.63 19.58
C SER A 244 -4.62 21.75 19.50
N SER A 245 -4.24 22.94 19.02
CA SER A 245 -5.21 24.05 18.84
C SER A 245 -6.27 23.72 17.82
N LEU A 246 -5.87 23.15 16.68
CA LEU A 246 -6.77 22.73 15.61
C LEU A 246 -7.71 21.62 16.08
N GLU A 247 -7.17 20.60 16.75
CA GLU A 247 -7.94 19.51 17.34
C GLU A 247 -8.98 20.05 18.35
N THR A 248 -8.57 20.96 19.24
CA THR A 248 -9.45 21.55 20.25
C THR A 248 -10.62 22.32 19.60
N GLU A 249 -10.31 23.22 18.66
CA GLU A 249 -11.34 24.02 17.99
C GLU A 249 -12.35 23.14 17.23
N ILE A 250 -11.87 22.12 16.49
CA ILE A 250 -12.76 21.21 15.77
C ILE A 250 -13.58 20.37 16.76
N SER A 251 -12.96 19.88 17.84
CA SER A 251 -13.66 19.07 18.84
C SER A 251 -14.76 19.87 19.56
N GLU A 252 -14.48 21.10 19.97
CA GLU A 252 -15.48 21.98 20.60
C GLU A 252 -16.67 22.25 19.68
N TYR A 253 -16.40 22.51 18.38
CA TYR A 253 -17.47 22.72 17.39
C TYR A 253 -18.32 21.47 17.20
N VAL A 254 -17.70 20.30 17.07
CA VAL A 254 -18.42 19.04 16.81
C VAL A 254 -19.14 18.51 18.05
N LEU A 255 -18.62 18.75 19.25
CA LEU A 255 -19.25 18.30 20.50
C LEU A 255 -20.47 19.17 20.88
N ASP A 256 -20.54 20.40 20.41
CA ASP A 256 -21.76 21.21 20.55
C ASP A 256 -22.86 20.63 19.64
N SER A 257 -23.92 20.12 20.27
CA SER A 257 -25.03 19.48 19.54
C SER A 257 -25.75 20.45 18.59
N SER A 258 -25.86 21.74 18.95
CA SER A 258 -26.54 22.73 18.13
C SER A 258 -25.78 23.04 16.83
N LEU A 259 -24.44 23.01 16.87
CA LEU A 259 -23.57 23.20 15.71
C LEU A 259 -23.50 21.90 14.87
N ARG A 260 -23.38 20.77 15.54
CA ARG A 260 -23.31 19.44 14.90
C ARG A 260 -24.58 19.09 14.14
N ASP A 261 -25.77 19.48 14.62
CA ASP A 261 -27.04 19.19 13.94
C ASP A 261 -27.15 19.87 12.55
N GLY A 262 -26.35 20.92 12.31
CA GLY A 262 -26.23 21.57 11.00
C GLY A 262 -25.18 20.91 10.06
N MET A 263 -24.43 19.91 10.52
CA MET A 263 -23.42 19.23 9.71
C MET A 263 -24.04 18.11 8.86
N ASP A 264 -23.43 17.82 7.69
CA ASP A 264 -23.76 16.58 6.98
C ASP A 264 -23.32 15.38 7.83
N SER A 265 -24.11 14.31 7.83
CA SER A 265 -23.82 13.14 8.66
C SER A 265 -24.08 11.83 7.93
N SER A 266 -23.25 10.84 8.25
CA SER A 266 -23.38 9.47 7.71
C SER A 266 -23.00 8.46 8.77
N ARG A 267 -23.69 7.32 8.81
CA ARG A 267 -23.48 6.29 9.83
C ARG A 267 -23.31 4.91 9.21
N THR A 268 -22.33 4.16 9.72
CA THR A 268 -22.13 2.75 9.40
C THR A 268 -22.10 1.92 10.68
N LYS A 269 -22.61 0.67 10.60
CA LYS A 269 -22.57 -0.29 11.72
C LYS A 269 -22.03 -1.62 11.22
N GLU A 270 -20.99 -2.11 11.85
CA GLU A 270 -20.30 -3.32 11.45
C GLU A 270 -20.08 -4.24 12.65
N LYS A 271 -20.14 -5.55 12.40
CA LYS A 271 -19.75 -6.54 13.40
C LYS A 271 -18.33 -7.02 13.08
N ASN A 272 -17.37 -6.67 13.94
CA ASN A 272 -15.98 -7.07 13.79
C ASN A 272 -15.61 -8.08 14.86
N ARG A 273 -15.61 -9.38 14.49
CA ARG A 273 -15.40 -10.52 15.38
C ARG A 273 -16.44 -10.54 16.54
N ASP A 274 -16.00 -10.21 17.75
CA ASP A 274 -16.77 -10.23 18.99
C ASP A 274 -17.28 -8.85 19.41
N ARG A 275 -17.02 -7.79 18.61
CA ARG A 275 -17.47 -6.43 18.90
C ARG A 275 -18.31 -5.84 17.77
N ILE A 276 -19.24 -4.99 18.14
CA ILE A 276 -20.00 -4.14 17.22
C ILE A 276 -19.31 -2.78 17.19
N GLU A 277 -19.03 -2.29 15.99
CA GLU A 277 -18.46 -0.98 15.74
C GLU A 277 -19.49 -0.13 15.00
N THR A 278 -19.86 0.99 15.57
CA THR A 278 -20.70 1.99 14.91
C THR A 278 -19.88 3.24 14.68
N ARG A 279 -19.73 3.64 13.42
CA ARG A 279 -19.02 4.87 13.05
C ARG A 279 -20.03 5.88 12.54
N THR A 280 -19.98 7.07 13.08
CA THR A 280 -20.79 8.22 12.63
C THR A 280 -19.82 9.34 12.24
N ALA A 281 -19.84 9.72 10.97
CA ALA A 281 -19.07 10.86 10.48
C ALA A 281 -19.95 12.11 10.42
N TYR A 282 -19.30 13.24 10.60
CA TYR A 282 -19.85 14.58 10.47
C TYR A 282 -18.90 15.42 9.62
N THR A 283 -19.42 16.20 8.68
CA THR A 283 -18.61 17.13 7.87
C THR A 283 -19.30 18.48 7.71
N THR A 284 -18.49 19.54 7.60
CA THR A 284 -18.98 20.88 7.27
C THR A 284 -17.94 21.67 6.49
N ASP A 285 -18.39 22.47 5.51
CA ASP A 285 -17.58 23.46 4.80
C ASP A 285 -17.69 24.87 5.40
N ASN A 286 -18.53 25.04 6.43
CA ASN A 286 -18.60 26.28 7.21
C ASN A 286 -17.42 26.34 8.19
N ILE A 287 -16.28 26.77 7.70
CA ILE A 287 -15.01 26.90 8.45
C ILE A 287 -14.62 28.36 8.72
N SER A 288 -15.59 29.32 8.59
CA SER A 288 -15.29 30.73 8.75
C SER A 288 -14.78 31.10 10.14
N TRP A 289 -15.20 30.36 11.14
CA TRP A 289 -14.87 30.50 12.55
C TRP A 289 -13.50 29.92 12.95
N LEU A 290 -12.94 29.00 12.14
CA LEU A 290 -11.71 28.28 12.47
C LEU A 290 -10.51 29.22 12.44
N TYR A 291 -9.81 29.35 13.57
CA TYR A 291 -8.66 30.21 13.71
C TYR A 291 -7.44 29.62 12.97
N GLY A 292 -6.73 30.45 12.24
CA GLY A 292 -5.52 30.03 11.53
C GLY A 292 -5.77 29.12 10.32
N LYS A 293 -6.99 29.03 9.82
CA LYS A 293 -7.34 28.25 8.62
C LYS A 293 -6.52 28.64 7.39
N GLU A 294 -6.10 29.91 7.31
CA GLU A 294 -5.25 30.46 6.23
C GLU A 294 -3.85 29.87 6.18
N LYS A 295 -3.40 29.22 7.27
CA LYS A 295 -2.12 28.49 7.33
C LYS A 295 -2.19 27.16 6.58
N TRP A 296 -3.40 26.66 6.34
CA TRP A 296 -3.62 25.38 5.65
C TRP A 296 -4.06 25.65 4.23
N LYS A 297 -3.18 25.35 3.28
CA LYS A 297 -3.41 25.63 1.86
C LYS A 297 -4.71 24.96 1.40
N ASN A 298 -5.62 25.75 0.82
CA ASN A 298 -6.92 25.34 0.30
C ASN A 298 -7.83 24.61 1.32
N LEU A 299 -7.63 24.78 2.63
CA LEU A 299 -8.55 24.19 3.62
C LEU A 299 -10.00 24.61 3.32
N SER A 300 -10.86 23.65 3.07
CA SER A 300 -12.24 23.89 2.64
C SER A 300 -13.30 23.11 3.42
N CYS A 301 -12.88 22.11 4.21
CA CYS A 301 -13.78 21.26 4.95
C CYS A 301 -13.10 20.74 6.22
N ILE A 302 -13.87 20.62 7.29
CA ILE A 302 -13.51 19.85 8.48
C ILE A 302 -14.47 18.67 8.63
N GLY A 303 -14.01 17.66 9.33
CA GLY A 303 -14.83 16.51 9.64
C GLY A 303 -14.47 15.86 10.97
N ALA A 304 -15.36 15.03 11.46
CA ALA A 304 -15.09 14.18 12.61
C ALA A 304 -15.74 12.82 12.43
N ILE A 305 -15.11 11.79 12.98
CA ILE A 305 -15.66 10.43 13.05
C ILE A 305 -15.75 10.01 14.50
N LYS A 306 -16.98 9.76 14.96
CA LYS A 306 -17.26 9.10 16.23
C LYS A 306 -17.31 7.60 15.99
N THR A 307 -16.47 6.83 16.66
CA THR A 307 -16.53 5.37 16.67
C THR A 307 -17.00 4.88 18.03
N GLU A 308 -18.11 4.17 18.05
CA GLU A 308 -18.68 3.53 19.24
C GLU A 308 -18.41 2.04 19.17
N PHE A 309 -17.78 1.49 20.19
CA PHE A 309 -17.49 0.07 20.34
C PHE A 309 -18.42 -0.54 21.37
N GLU A 310 -19.01 -1.68 21.05
CA GLU A 310 -19.79 -2.49 21.98
C GLU A 310 -19.26 -3.93 21.98
N LYS A 311 -18.75 -4.34 23.15
CA LYS A 311 -18.22 -5.68 23.39
C LYS A 311 -18.62 -6.16 24.78
N ASP A 312 -19.23 -7.34 24.88
CA ASP A 312 -19.62 -7.97 26.17
C ASP A 312 -20.42 -7.01 27.07
N GLY A 313 -21.33 -6.22 26.48
CA GLY A 313 -22.15 -5.23 27.17
C GLY A 313 -21.42 -3.96 27.62
N LYS A 314 -20.11 -3.85 27.40
CA LYS A 314 -19.32 -2.64 27.64
C LYS A 314 -19.31 -1.76 26.39
N LYS A 315 -19.49 -0.45 26.62
CA LYS A 315 -19.44 0.54 25.56
C LYS A 315 -18.26 1.47 25.78
N SER A 316 -17.57 1.81 24.70
CA SER A 316 -16.57 2.87 24.66
C SER A 316 -16.74 3.67 23.38
N GLU A 317 -16.25 4.89 23.38
CA GLU A 317 -16.28 5.76 22.20
C GLU A 317 -14.93 6.45 22.00
N GLU A 318 -14.65 6.76 20.74
CA GLU A 318 -13.44 7.44 20.31
C GLU A 318 -13.80 8.43 19.21
N TRP A 319 -13.15 9.60 19.22
CA TRP A 319 -13.32 10.63 18.22
C TRP A 319 -12.03 10.86 17.46
N HIS A 320 -12.15 11.04 16.14
CA HIS A 320 -11.08 11.46 15.25
C HIS A 320 -11.53 12.71 14.51
N TYR A 321 -10.63 13.67 14.36
CA TYR A 321 -10.90 14.96 13.74
C TYR A 321 -10.07 15.13 12.49
N TYR A 322 -10.65 15.66 11.43
CA TYR A 322 -10.04 15.73 10.12
C TYR A 322 -10.13 17.11 9.52
N ILE A 323 -9.11 17.47 8.74
CA ILE A 323 -9.10 18.63 7.85
C ILE A 323 -8.94 18.17 6.40
N SER A 324 -9.58 18.87 5.47
CA SER A 324 -9.49 18.54 4.04
C SER A 324 -9.46 19.79 3.15
N SER A 325 -8.66 19.73 2.08
CA SER A 325 -8.68 20.73 1.00
C SER A 325 -9.89 20.57 0.08
N ARG A 326 -10.53 19.40 0.09
CA ARG A 326 -11.73 19.10 -0.67
C ARG A 326 -12.97 19.15 0.22
N LYS A 327 -14.06 19.70 -0.29
CA LYS A 327 -15.37 19.55 0.36
C LYS A 327 -15.80 18.08 0.26
N LEU A 328 -15.94 17.44 1.41
CA LEU A 328 -16.33 16.05 1.53
C LEU A 328 -17.71 15.94 2.16
N THR A 329 -18.52 15.04 1.64
CA THR A 329 -19.69 14.54 2.37
C THR A 329 -19.24 13.63 3.52
N ALA A 330 -20.06 13.48 4.55
CA ALA A 330 -19.76 12.58 5.67
C ALA A 330 -19.58 11.12 5.22
N LYS A 331 -20.24 10.71 4.14
CA LYS A 331 -20.07 9.39 3.54
C LYS A 331 -18.70 9.25 2.89
N GLU A 332 -18.21 10.25 2.18
CA GLU A 332 -16.87 10.27 1.59
C GLU A 332 -15.80 10.29 2.66
N LEU A 333 -15.99 11.08 3.73
CA LEU A 333 -15.08 11.07 4.89
C LEU A 333 -14.93 9.66 5.47
N LEU A 334 -16.04 8.95 5.73
CA LEU A 334 -15.99 7.55 6.21
C LEU A 334 -15.22 6.63 5.25
N CYS A 335 -15.40 6.84 3.96
CA CYS A 335 -14.74 6.03 2.95
C CYS A 335 -13.22 6.26 2.95
N HIS A 336 -12.80 7.51 2.79
CA HIS A 336 -11.37 7.85 2.66
C HIS A 336 -10.60 7.63 3.97
N ALA A 337 -11.17 7.97 5.13
CA ALA A 337 -10.53 7.71 6.42
C ALA A 337 -10.29 6.22 6.66
N ARG A 338 -11.18 5.33 6.21
CA ARG A 338 -10.95 3.88 6.29
C ARG A 338 -9.83 3.37 5.37
N MET A 339 -9.57 4.09 4.28
CA MET A 339 -8.52 3.74 3.34
C MET A 339 -7.12 3.98 3.90
N GLU A 340 -6.96 4.80 4.94
CA GLU A 340 -5.70 4.97 5.66
C GLU A 340 -5.10 3.61 6.09
N TRP A 341 -5.94 2.66 6.51
CA TRP A 341 -5.50 1.33 6.95
C TRP A 341 -5.17 0.36 5.81
N ALA A 342 -5.33 0.77 4.56
CA ALA A 342 -5.01 -0.10 3.42
C ALA A 342 -3.51 -0.40 3.34
N VAL A 343 -2.66 0.57 3.69
CA VAL A 343 -1.20 0.42 3.70
C VAL A 343 -0.75 -0.50 4.85
N GLU A 344 -1.38 -0.44 6.02
CA GLU A 344 -1.13 -1.38 7.12
C GLU A 344 -1.42 -2.84 6.70
N THR A 345 -2.48 -3.04 5.91
CA THR A 345 -2.79 -4.35 5.34
C THR A 345 -1.65 -4.86 4.44
N MET A 346 -1.02 -3.98 3.68
CA MET A 346 0.15 -4.33 2.85
C MET A 346 1.34 -4.70 3.74
N HIS A 347 1.60 -3.93 4.81
CA HIS A 347 2.64 -4.24 5.79
C HIS A 347 2.42 -5.61 6.44
N TRP A 348 1.18 -5.92 6.83
CA TRP A 348 0.81 -7.23 7.35
C TRP A 348 1.06 -8.36 6.34
N LEU A 349 0.75 -8.15 5.05
CA LEU A 349 1.01 -9.13 4.00
C LEU A 349 2.52 -9.40 3.82
N LEU A 350 3.37 -8.37 3.94
CA LEU A 350 4.83 -8.52 3.90
C LEU A 350 5.33 -9.43 5.04
N ASP A 351 4.79 -9.26 6.24
CA ASP A 351 5.20 -10.07 7.39
C ASP A 351 4.66 -11.52 7.31
N VAL A 352 3.40 -11.69 6.98
CA VAL A 352 2.76 -13.01 6.96
C VAL A 352 3.27 -13.87 5.80
N HIS A 353 3.37 -13.29 4.59
CA HIS A 353 3.75 -14.08 3.41
C HIS A 353 5.24 -14.17 3.22
N TYR A 354 6.00 -13.11 3.47
CA TYR A 354 7.44 -13.09 3.22
C TYR A 354 8.30 -13.13 4.47
N GLY A 355 7.68 -13.02 5.67
CA GLY A 355 8.43 -13.02 6.93
C GLY A 355 9.45 -11.88 6.99
N GLU A 356 9.07 -10.69 6.54
CA GLU A 356 9.99 -9.57 6.37
C GLU A 356 10.71 -9.23 7.67
N ASP A 357 9.99 -9.23 8.79
CA ASP A 357 10.54 -9.00 10.13
C ASP A 357 11.50 -10.11 10.61
N TYR A 358 11.64 -11.21 9.86
CA TYR A 358 12.56 -12.32 10.12
C TYR A 358 13.64 -12.47 9.03
N CYS A 359 13.77 -11.51 8.13
CA CYS A 359 14.78 -11.55 7.07
C CYS A 359 16.18 -11.42 7.66
N ARG A 360 17.06 -12.41 7.39
CA ARG A 360 18.41 -12.49 7.98
C ARG A 360 19.52 -11.89 7.12
N VAL A 361 19.16 -11.19 6.05
CA VAL A 361 20.15 -10.56 5.18
C VAL A 361 20.74 -9.32 5.85
N GLU A 362 22.03 -9.36 6.20
CA GLU A 362 22.72 -8.26 6.91
C GLU A 362 23.26 -7.19 5.95
N ASN A 363 22.50 -6.84 4.94
CA ASN A 363 22.84 -5.77 3.98
C ASN A 363 21.65 -4.87 3.74
N ARG A 364 21.82 -3.56 4.01
CA ARG A 364 20.75 -2.55 3.92
C ARG A 364 20.17 -2.45 2.51
N THR A 365 21.01 -2.35 1.49
CA THR A 365 20.57 -2.23 0.08
C THR A 365 19.78 -3.46 -0.36
N ILE A 366 20.24 -4.67 -0.04
CA ILE A 366 19.51 -5.90 -0.37
C ILE A 366 18.15 -5.92 0.34
N GLN A 367 18.07 -5.53 1.61
CA GLN A 367 16.80 -5.46 2.35
C GLN A 367 15.82 -4.46 1.70
N GLN A 368 16.31 -3.28 1.31
CA GLN A 368 15.52 -2.26 0.60
C GLN A 368 14.97 -2.80 -0.73
N ASN A 369 15.86 -3.37 -1.54
CA ASN A 369 15.48 -3.92 -2.85
C ASN A 369 14.49 -5.09 -2.71
N LEU A 370 14.70 -6.00 -1.74
CA LEU A 370 13.74 -7.08 -1.44
C LEU A 370 12.38 -6.54 -0.99
N ASN A 371 12.33 -5.48 -0.17
CA ASN A 371 11.08 -4.85 0.23
C ASN A 371 10.30 -4.32 -0.98
N LEU A 372 10.98 -3.61 -1.90
CA LEU A 372 10.38 -3.10 -3.14
C LEU A 372 9.83 -4.25 -4.00
N LEU A 373 10.62 -5.30 -4.23
CA LEU A 373 10.22 -6.43 -5.08
C LEU A 373 9.08 -7.25 -4.46
N ARG A 374 9.03 -7.39 -3.14
CA ARG A 374 7.91 -8.03 -2.42
C ARG A 374 6.63 -7.21 -2.53
N LYS A 375 6.70 -5.88 -2.37
CA LYS A 375 5.56 -4.97 -2.58
C LYS A 375 5.04 -5.05 -4.01
N PHE A 376 5.94 -5.07 -4.98
CA PHE A 376 5.59 -5.27 -6.38
C PHE A 376 4.87 -6.60 -6.60
N SER A 377 5.39 -7.69 -6.05
CA SER A 377 4.77 -9.01 -6.14
C SER A 377 3.37 -9.04 -5.50
N ILE A 378 3.18 -8.39 -4.33
CA ILE A 378 1.85 -8.23 -3.72
C ILE A 378 0.91 -7.46 -4.65
N SER A 379 1.39 -6.40 -5.28
CA SER A 379 0.61 -5.58 -6.22
C SER A 379 0.15 -6.40 -7.43
N LEU A 380 1.04 -7.19 -8.03
CA LEU A 380 0.71 -8.11 -9.13
C LEU A 380 -0.34 -9.16 -8.71
N LEU A 381 -0.18 -9.76 -7.54
CA LEU A 381 -1.16 -10.74 -7.01
C LEU A 381 -2.53 -10.10 -6.75
N LYS A 382 -2.58 -8.86 -6.25
CA LYS A 382 -3.82 -8.12 -6.06
C LYS A 382 -4.48 -7.79 -7.41
N GLN A 383 -3.70 -7.35 -8.40
CA GLN A 383 -4.20 -7.11 -9.76
C GLN A 383 -4.76 -8.38 -10.39
N TYR A 384 -4.06 -9.49 -10.30
CA TYR A 384 -4.57 -10.79 -10.74
C TYR A 384 -5.90 -11.14 -10.06
N LYS A 385 -6.00 -10.99 -8.73
CA LYS A 385 -7.25 -11.26 -8.01
C LYS A 385 -8.42 -10.40 -8.49
N THR A 386 -8.18 -9.13 -8.74
CA THR A 386 -9.20 -8.20 -9.24
C THR A 386 -9.64 -8.58 -10.64
N ARG A 387 -8.70 -8.80 -11.55
CA ARG A 387 -8.93 -9.17 -12.94
C ARG A 387 -9.66 -10.50 -13.08
N ALA A 388 -9.22 -11.52 -12.35
CA ALA A 388 -9.84 -12.84 -12.33
C ALA A 388 -11.10 -12.91 -11.48
N SER A 389 -11.54 -11.82 -10.84
CA SER A 389 -12.63 -11.78 -9.84
C SER A 389 -12.47 -12.89 -8.78
N SER A 390 -11.21 -13.18 -8.40
CA SER A 390 -10.86 -14.31 -7.56
C SER A 390 -11.09 -14.03 -6.08
N LYS A 391 -11.92 -14.85 -5.43
CA LYS A 391 -12.14 -14.83 -3.97
C LYS A 391 -11.12 -15.66 -3.19
N ARG A 392 -10.14 -16.28 -3.86
CA ARG A 392 -9.13 -17.14 -3.22
C ARG A 392 -8.20 -16.31 -2.32
N ALA A 393 -7.75 -16.91 -1.21
CA ALA A 393 -6.73 -16.32 -0.36
C ALA A 393 -5.41 -16.15 -1.15
N MET A 394 -4.65 -15.10 -0.86
CA MET A 394 -3.39 -14.81 -1.54
C MET A 394 -2.39 -15.97 -1.42
N SER A 395 -2.28 -16.58 -0.23
CA SER A 395 -1.44 -17.76 0.00
C SER A 395 -1.77 -18.95 -0.91
N LYS A 396 -3.05 -19.14 -1.26
CA LYS A 396 -3.46 -20.20 -2.20
C LYS A 396 -3.04 -19.88 -3.62
N ILE A 397 -3.12 -18.61 -4.03
CA ILE A 397 -2.65 -18.19 -5.36
C ILE A 397 -1.14 -18.33 -5.46
N MET A 398 -0.40 -17.93 -4.43
CA MET A 398 1.05 -18.13 -4.34
C MET A 398 1.44 -19.62 -4.44
N LEU A 399 0.69 -20.49 -3.76
CA LEU A 399 0.89 -21.94 -3.84
C LEU A 399 0.58 -22.48 -5.25
N ASP A 400 -0.47 -21.98 -5.91
CA ASP A 400 -0.76 -22.34 -7.29
C ASP A 400 0.38 -21.94 -8.23
N CYS A 401 0.94 -20.72 -8.06
CA CYS A 401 2.11 -20.26 -8.81
C CYS A 401 3.34 -21.17 -8.61
N LEU A 402 3.54 -21.67 -7.38
CA LEU A 402 4.65 -22.57 -7.06
C LEU A 402 4.47 -23.94 -7.71
N LEU A 403 3.25 -24.46 -7.74
CA LEU A 403 2.94 -25.81 -8.23
C LEU A 403 2.80 -25.87 -9.77
N ASP A 404 2.28 -24.81 -10.37
CA ASP A 404 2.01 -24.77 -11.80
C ASP A 404 2.44 -23.43 -12.44
N PRO A 405 3.48 -23.46 -13.28
CA PRO A 405 3.97 -22.25 -13.96
C PRO A 405 2.94 -21.48 -14.78
N ARG A 406 1.82 -22.13 -15.20
CA ARG A 406 0.73 -21.44 -15.91
C ARG A 406 0.08 -20.35 -15.06
N TYR A 407 0.00 -20.54 -13.73
CA TYR A 407 -0.49 -19.50 -12.83
C TYR A 407 0.45 -18.32 -12.71
N LEU A 408 1.78 -18.55 -12.76
CA LEU A 408 2.77 -17.45 -12.81
C LEU A 408 2.55 -16.58 -14.06
N CYS A 409 2.41 -17.21 -15.23
CA CYS A 409 2.11 -16.48 -16.47
C CYS A 409 0.80 -15.70 -16.33
N ALA A 410 -0.27 -16.33 -15.82
CA ALA A 410 -1.56 -15.68 -15.63
C ALA A 410 -1.53 -14.49 -14.65
N VAL A 411 -0.66 -14.52 -13.64
CA VAL A 411 -0.47 -13.37 -12.72
C VAL A 411 0.23 -12.22 -13.41
N LEU A 412 1.15 -12.50 -14.33
CA LEU A 412 1.93 -11.51 -15.08
C LEU A 412 1.23 -10.97 -16.33
N GLU A 413 0.24 -11.71 -16.87
CA GLU A 413 -0.58 -11.23 -17.98
C GLU A 413 -1.38 -10.00 -17.54
N ASN A 414 -1.06 -8.84 -18.11
CA ASN A 414 -1.77 -7.57 -17.91
C ASN A 414 -2.92 -7.39 -18.90
#